data_14b611f511ff77bf1c0556b7b47957f3
#
_entry.id   14b611f511ff77bf1c0556b7b47957f3
#
_cell.length_a   1.000
_cell.length_b   1.000
_cell.length_c   1.000
_cell.angle_alpha   90.00
_cell.angle_beta   90.00
_cell.angle_gamma   90.00
#
_symmetry.space_group_name_H-M   'P 1'
#
loop_
_entity.id
_entity.type
_entity.pdbx_description
1 polymer ?
#
loop_
_entity_poly.entity_id
_entity_poly.type
_entity_poly.pdbx_seq_one_letter_code
_entity_poly.pdbx_strand_id
1 'polypeptide(L)'
;TRHLIDMVWHRQMKKIKEAFKKMDYETALEGEREALEWITNHKGQFGHFIGGKFTKPKNLFKTINPFNRKEIAKISQGTLTDIKNSVDAARSGLKKWQALSPFQRSRYLYAIARYIQKESRTISVLESIENGKSIRESRDIDIPLAARHFYYHAGWAQLLDEEFENYSPVGICGQIIPWNFPLLMLAWKVAPAIAAGNSVILKPAEQTSLTALYFAEICKRIGLPAGVVNVVTGDGVTGSHMVNQKEISKIAFTGSTEVGKEIKKITAGSGKKLTLELGGKSPFIVFDDADLDSAVE
;
A
#
# COMPACT_ATOMS: atom_id res chain seq x y z
N THR A 1 -0.20 54.74 -5.58
CA THR A 1 0.48 53.75 -4.69
C THR A 1 0.21 52.31 -5.08
N ARG A 2 -1.00 51.91 -5.44
CA ARG A 2 -1.36 50.55 -5.84
C ARG A 2 -0.66 50.11 -7.16
N HIS A 3 -0.58 51.01 -8.13
CA HIS A 3 0.05 50.74 -9.44
C HIS A 3 1.57 50.50 -9.35
N LEU A 4 2.25 51.14 -8.40
CA LEU A 4 3.68 50.93 -8.14
C LEU A 4 3.93 49.54 -7.46
N ILE A 5 3.05 49.15 -6.56
CA ILE A 5 3.14 47.83 -5.88
C ILE A 5 2.92 46.71 -6.91
N ASP A 6 1.92 46.83 -7.80
CA ASP A 6 1.66 45.82 -8.84
C ASP A 6 2.81 45.71 -9.85
N MET A 7 3.44 46.85 -10.23
CA MET A 7 4.63 46.81 -11.10
C MET A 7 5.85 46.17 -10.44
N VAL A 8 6.10 46.43 -9.15
CA VAL A 8 7.21 45.82 -8.39
C VAL A 8 6.96 44.31 -8.24
N TRP A 9 5.76 43.88 -7.91
CA TRP A 9 5.36 42.47 -7.83
C TRP A 9 5.55 41.73 -9.15
N HIS A 10 5.06 42.29 -10.26
CA HIS A 10 5.23 41.69 -11.58
C HIS A 10 6.69 41.57 -11.98
N ARG A 11 7.50 42.56 -11.65
CA ARG A 11 8.95 42.54 -11.95
C ARG A 11 9.73 41.52 -11.08
N GLN A 12 9.36 41.37 -9.82
CA GLN A 12 9.92 40.32 -8.94
C GLN A 12 9.50 38.92 -9.38
N MET A 13 8.23 38.71 -9.70
CA MET A 13 7.75 37.41 -10.19
C MET A 13 8.41 37.00 -11.53
N LYS A 14 8.70 37.98 -12.41
CA LYS A 14 9.43 37.71 -13.63
C LYS A 14 10.88 37.29 -13.39
N LYS A 15 11.56 37.94 -12.44
CA LYS A 15 12.91 37.55 -12.00
C LYS A 15 12.95 36.19 -11.34
N ILE A 16 11.98 35.85 -10.52
CA ILE A 16 11.86 34.54 -9.88
C ILE A 16 11.65 33.46 -10.94
N LYS A 17 10.73 33.66 -11.90
CA LYS A 17 10.53 32.74 -13.01
C LYS A 17 11.77 32.53 -13.89
N GLU A 18 12.54 33.60 -14.11
CA GLU A 18 13.82 33.53 -14.84
C GLU A 18 14.90 32.80 -14.04
N ALA A 19 14.93 32.99 -12.72
CA ALA A 19 15.84 32.26 -11.84
C ALA A 19 15.54 30.76 -11.87
N PHE A 20 14.27 30.38 -11.72
CA PHE A 20 13.86 28.96 -11.82
C PHE A 20 14.18 28.34 -13.19
N LYS A 21 14.06 29.08 -14.29
CA LYS A 21 14.42 28.59 -15.62
C LYS A 21 15.92 28.39 -15.82
N LYS A 22 16.74 29.07 -15.04
CA LYS A 22 18.22 29.01 -15.10
C LYS A 22 18.81 28.09 -14.04
N MET A 23 18.01 27.60 -13.10
CA MET A 23 18.46 26.60 -12.14
C MET A 23 18.75 25.30 -12.86
N ASP A 24 20.00 24.89 -12.84
CA ASP A 24 20.43 23.58 -13.29
C ASP A 24 20.13 22.61 -12.14
N TYR A 25 19.09 21.82 -12.31
CA TYR A 25 18.77 20.76 -11.35
C TYR A 25 19.64 19.58 -11.68
N GLU A 26 20.55 19.22 -10.79
CA GLU A 26 21.27 17.95 -10.91
C GLU A 26 20.29 16.81 -11.13
N THR A 27 20.73 15.82 -11.92
CA THR A 27 19.94 14.62 -12.19
C THR A 27 19.57 13.99 -10.85
N ALA A 28 18.28 13.82 -10.59
CA ALA A 28 17.82 13.19 -9.36
C ALA A 28 18.50 11.82 -9.20
N LEU A 29 19.00 11.54 -8.00
CA LEU A 29 19.60 10.25 -7.65
C LEU A 29 18.61 9.08 -7.87
N GLU A 30 17.32 9.40 -7.83
CA GLU A 30 16.20 8.49 -8.04
C GLU A 30 15.79 8.45 -9.52
N GLY A 31 16.67 7.97 -10.37
CA GLY A 31 16.32 7.76 -11.77
C GLY A 31 15.18 6.75 -11.95
N GLU A 32 14.28 7.00 -12.87
CA GLU A 32 13.09 6.15 -13.12
C GLU A 32 13.42 4.81 -13.82
N ARG A 33 14.65 4.61 -14.26
CA ARG A 33 15.06 3.48 -15.11
C ARG A 33 14.69 2.13 -14.51
N GLU A 34 15.06 1.88 -13.27
CA GLU A 34 14.83 0.56 -12.63
C GLU A 34 13.34 0.25 -12.47
N ALA A 35 12.53 1.26 -12.12
CA ALA A 35 11.08 1.10 -12.03
C ALA A 35 10.45 0.81 -13.40
N LEU A 36 10.88 1.52 -14.44
CA LEU A 36 10.41 1.31 -15.81
C LEU A 36 10.90 -0.02 -16.40
N GLU A 37 12.12 -0.44 -16.11
CA GLU A 37 12.65 -1.76 -16.48
C GLU A 37 11.81 -2.89 -15.83
N TRP A 38 11.45 -2.75 -14.56
CA TRP A 38 10.57 -3.72 -13.90
C TRP A 38 9.20 -3.81 -14.60
N ILE A 39 8.59 -2.68 -14.95
CA ILE A 39 7.34 -2.65 -15.71
C ILE A 39 7.51 -3.29 -17.09
N THR A 40 8.59 -2.98 -17.78
CA THR A 40 8.89 -3.50 -19.14
C THR A 40 9.13 -5.01 -19.13
N ASN A 41 9.83 -5.53 -18.11
CA ASN A 41 10.06 -6.95 -17.92
C ASN A 41 8.77 -7.75 -17.75
N HIS A 42 7.71 -7.10 -17.24
CA HIS A 42 6.35 -7.64 -17.19
C HIS A 42 5.52 -7.31 -18.44
N LYS A 43 6.16 -6.81 -19.53
CA LYS A 43 5.46 -6.37 -20.78
C LYS A 43 4.36 -5.34 -20.52
N GLY A 44 4.50 -4.55 -19.44
CA GLY A 44 3.50 -3.57 -19.02
C GLY A 44 2.15 -4.18 -18.62
N GLN A 45 2.08 -5.47 -18.31
CA GLN A 45 0.82 -6.15 -17.96
C GLN A 45 0.98 -7.01 -16.72
N PHE A 46 0.08 -6.83 -15.76
CA PHE A 46 0.17 -7.50 -14.47
C PHE A 46 -1.09 -8.31 -14.17
N GLY A 47 -0.87 -9.55 -13.73
CA GLY A 47 -1.89 -10.39 -13.12
C GLY A 47 -1.98 -10.17 -11.61
N HIS A 48 -2.87 -10.92 -10.97
CA HIS A 48 -2.93 -11.01 -9.51
C HIS A 48 -1.76 -11.85 -8.97
N PHE A 49 -1.48 -11.69 -7.67
CA PHE A 49 -0.56 -12.59 -6.96
C PHE A 49 -1.37 -13.49 -6.03
N ILE A 50 -1.51 -14.76 -6.38
CA ILE A 50 -2.33 -15.73 -5.66
C ILE A 50 -1.52 -17.01 -5.43
N GLY A 51 -1.50 -17.52 -4.20
CA GLY A 51 -0.83 -18.77 -3.88
C GLY A 51 0.68 -18.76 -4.18
N GLY A 52 1.35 -17.62 -4.01
CA GLY A 52 2.79 -17.46 -4.24
C GLY A 52 3.19 -17.29 -5.72
N LYS A 53 2.23 -17.09 -6.62
CA LYS A 53 2.47 -16.96 -8.07
C LYS A 53 1.67 -15.81 -8.68
N PHE A 54 2.25 -15.16 -9.68
CA PHE A 54 1.49 -14.24 -10.54
C PHE A 54 0.61 -15.02 -11.48
N THR A 55 -0.65 -14.61 -11.60
CA THR A 55 -1.60 -15.14 -12.58
C THR A 55 -1.31 -14.54 -13.96
N LYS A 56 -1.80 -15.19 -15.03
CA LYS A 56 -1.77 -14.56 -16.35
C LYS A 56 -2.66 -13.32 -16.35
N PRO A 57 -2.18 -12.20 -16.94
CA PRO A 57 -2.98 -10.98 -17.08
C PRO A 57 -4.26 -11.23 -17.89
N LYS A 58 -5.40 -10.75 -17.39
CA LYS A 58 -6.71 -10.85 -18.06
C LYS A 58 -7.65 -9.73 -17.61
N ASN A 59 -8.63 -9.37 -18.42
CA ASN A 59 -9.62 -8.33 -18.11
C ASN A 59 -8.95 -7.04 -17.61
N LEU A 60 -8.09 -6.47 -18.45
CA LEU A 60 -7.15 -5.44 -18.05
C LEU A 60 -7.80 -4.06 -17.96
N PHE A 61 -7.53 -3.31 -16.90
CA PHE A 61 -7.72 -1.87 -16.82
C PHE A 61 -6.37 -1.14 -16.82
N LYS A 62 -6.40 0.14 -17.13
CA LYS A 62 -5.19 0.98 -17.22
C LYS A 62 -4.88 1.63 -15.88
N THR A 63 -3.60 1.62 -15.47
CA THR A 63 -3.10 2.55 -14.46
C THR A 63 -2.43 3.72 -15.15
N ILE A 64 -2.66 4.93 -14.65
CA ILE A 64 -2.32 6.18 -15.31
C ILE A 64 -1.41 7.00 -14.41
N ASN A 65 -0.32 7.53 -14.96
CA ASN A 65 0.51 8.51 -14.28
C ASN A 65 -0.26 9.83 -14.15
N PRO A 66 -0.58 10.28 -12.93
CA PRO A 66 -1.38 11.48 -12.72
C PRO A 66 -0.70 12.77 -13.18
N PHE A 67 0.65 12.79 -13.24
CA PHE A 67 1.43 13.94 -13.67
C PHE A 67 1.26 14.24 -15.17
N ASN A 68 1.34 13.22 -16.02
CA ASN A 68 1.32 13.40 -17.47
C ASN A 68 0.15 12.71 -18.17
N ARG A 69 -0.72 12.03 -17.43
CA ARG A 69 -1.90 11.28 -17.89
C ARG A 69 -1.60 10.15 -18.86
N LYS A 70 -0.35 9.70 -18.94
CA LYS A 70 0.04 8.56 -19.77
C LYS A 70 -0.23 7.24 -19.06
N GLU A 71 -0.53 6.22 -19.84
CA GLU A 71 -0.63 4.84 -19.35
C GLU A 71 0.74 4.39 -18.83
N ILE A 72 0.76 3.87 -17.59
CA ILE A 72 1.95 3.26 -16.99
C ILE A 72 1.96 1.77 -17.30
N ALA A 73 0.84 1.11 -17.04
CA ALA A 73 0.70 -0.32 -17.20
C ALA A 73 -0.78 -0.71 -17.30
N LYS A 74 -1.04 -1.99 -17.59
CA LYS A 74 -2.38 -2.60 -17.55
C LYS A 74 -2.43 -3.64 -16.46
N ILE A 75 -3.45 -3.57 -15.63
CA ILE A 75 -3.61 -4.37 -14.41
C ILE A 75 -4.86 -5.26 -14.55
N SER A 76 -4.80 -6.48 -14.07
CA SER A 76 -5.96 -7.39 -14.10
C SER A 76 -7.07 -6.92 -13.17
N GLN A 77 -8.31 -6.94 -13.69
CA GLN A 77 -9.54 -6.75 -12.91
C GLN A 77 -9.92 -8.06 -12.21
N GLY A 78 -9.95 -8.05 -10.89
CA GLY A 78 -10.30 -9.20 -10.08
C GLY A 78 -11.78 -9.58 -10.20
N THR A 79 -12.03 -10.85 -10.41
CA THR A 79 -13.37 -11.45 -10.49
C THR A 79 -13.72 -12.20 -9.21
N LEU A 80 -14.99 -12.60 -9.06
CA LEU A 80 -15.41 -13.49 -7.99
C LEU A 80 -14.58 -14.79 -7.94
N THR A 81 -14.23 -15.34 -9.10
CA THR A 81 -13.39 -16.54 -9.21
C THR A 81 -11.98 -16.27 -8.67
N ASP A 82 -11.38 -15.12 -8.98
CA ASP A 82 -10.05 -14.78 -8.47
C ASP A 82 -10.05 -14.60 -6.94
N ILE A 83 -11.11 -14.02 -6.40
CA ILE A 83 -11.31 -13.93 -4.95
C ILE A 83 -11.46 -15.31 -4.32
N LYS A 84 -12.28 -16.21 -4.87
CA LYS A 84 -12.41 -17.59 -4.38
C LYS A 84 -11.07 -18.33 -4.40
N ASN A 85 -10.34 -18.25 -5.51
CA ASN A 85 -9.01 -18.85 -5.63
C ASN A 85 -8.03 -18.27 -4.58
N SER A 86 -8.11 -16.98 -4.30
CA SER A 86 -7.29 -16.35 -3.25
C SER A 86 -7.67 -16.80 -1.84
N VAL A 87 -8.94 -17.06 -1.58
CA VAL A 87 -9.42 -17.65 -0.31
C VAL A 87 -8.89 -19.06 -0.12
N ASP A 88 -8.95 -19.90 -1.15
CA ASP A 88 -8.41 -21.26 -1.09
C ASP A 88 -6.89 -21.26 -0.88
N ALA A 89 -6.18 -20.39 -1.59
CA ALA A 89 -4.76 -20.19 -1.40
C ALA A 89 -4.43 -19.69 0.02
N ALA A 90 -5.19 -18.70 0.53
CA ALA A 90 -5.02 -18.17 1.86
C ALA A 90 -5.29 -19.21 2.95
N ARG A 91 -6.29 -20.08 2.77
CA ARG A 91 -6.59 -21.20 3.68
C ARG A 91 -5.41 -22.19 3.75
N SER A 92 -4.83 -22.52 2.59
CA SER A 92 -3.65 -23.38 2.53
C SER A 92 -2.42 -22.72 3.14
N GLY A 93 -2.20 -21.43 2.83
CA GLY A 93 -1.11 -20.63 3.38
C GLY A 93 -1.19 -20.48 4.89
N LEU A 94 -2.40 -20.26 5.42
CA LEU A 94 -2.65 -20.14 6.86
C LEU A 94 -2.14 -21.34 7.63
N LYS A 95 -2.46 -22.56 7.18
CA LYS A 95 -2.00 -23.80 7.82
C LYS A 95 -0.48 -23.89 7.86
N LYS A 96 0.19 -23.56 6.75
CA LYS A 96 1.66 -23.57 6.66
C LYS A 96 2.28 -22.50 7.57
N TRP A 97 1.66 -21.33 7.63
CA TRP A 97 2.13 -20.18 8.41
C TRP A 97 2.01 -20.41 9.90
N GLN A 98 0.91 -21.00 10.35
CA GLN A 98 0.68 -21.35 11.74
C GLN A 98 1.55 -22.52 12.23
N ALA A 99 2.02 -23.37 11.34
CA ALA A 99 2.97 -24.44 11.65
C ALA A 99 4.40 -23.94 11.94
N LEU A 100 4.71 -22.68 11.56
CA LEU A 100 6.00 -22.06 11.86
C LEU A 100 6.01 -21.51 13.29
N SER A 101 7.17 -21.62 13.94
CA SER A 101 7.37 -20.99 15.25
C SER A 101 7.31 -19.45 15.14
N PRO A 102 7.04 -18.74 16.25
CA PRO A 102 7.11 -17.28 16.32
C PRO A 102 8.41 -16.72 15.76
N PHE A 103 9.54 -17.32 16.12
CA PHE A 103 10.86 -16.95 15.61
C PHE A 103 10.98 -17.13 14.09
N GLN A 104 10.47 -18.23 13.54
CA GLN A 104 10.48 -18.45 12.08
C GLN A 104 9.63 -17.42 11.34
N ARG A 105 8.42 -17.09 11.86
CA ARG A 105 7.57 -16.04 11.28
C ARG A 105 8.26 -14.68 11.29
N SER A 106 8.87 -14.33 12.42
CA SER A 106 9.61 -13.07 12.59
C SER A 106 10.71 -12.90 11.51
N ARG A 107 11.45 -13.95 11.19
CA ARG A 107 12.51 -13.90 10.16
C ARG A 107 11.99 -13.49 8.78
N TYR A 108 10.79 -13.92 8.41
CA TYR A 108 10.17 -13.48 7.16
C TYR A 108 9.82 -11.99 7.18
N LEU A 109 9.29 -11.47 8.30
CA LEU A 109 9.00 -10.05 8.43
C LEU A 109 10.28 -9.20 8.37
N TYR A 110 11.35 -9.64 9.04
CA TYR A 110 12.67 -8.99 8.92
C TYR A 110 13.19 -9.02 7.48
N ALA A 111 13.04 -10.13 6.77
CA ALA A 111 13.44 -10.24 5.37
C ALA A 111 12.66 -9.26 4.48
N ILE A 112 11.34 -9.15 4.68
CA ILE A 112 10.51 -8.16 3.97
C ILE A 112 11.03 -6.75 4.22
N ALA A 113 11.21 -6.36 5.49
CA ALA A 113 11.70 -5.03 5.86
C ALA A 113 13.05 -4.70 5.19
N ARG A 114 13.98 -5.64 5.22
CA ARG A 114 15.30 -5.48 4.58
C ARG A 114 15.21 -5.35 3.07
N TYR A 115 14.32 -6.08 2.41
CA TYR A 115 14.13 -5.96 0.97
C TYR A 115 13.47 -4.61 0.61
N ILE A 116 12.51 -4.15 1.38
CA ILE A 116 11.94 -2.80 1.19
C ILE A 116 13.03 -1.73 1.30
N GLN A 117 13.92 -1.81 2.29
CA GLN A 117 15.06 -0.90 2.43
C GLN A 117 16.05 -1.02 1.27
N LYS A 118 16.41 -2.24 0.89
CA LYS A 118 17.36 -2.50 -0.20
C LYS A 118 16.89 -1.92 -1.54
N GLU A 119 15.59 -2.03 -1.80
CA GLU A 119 14.98 -1.62 -3.07
C GLU A 119 14.21 -0.29 -2.92
N SER A 120 14.51 0.47 -1.86
CA SER A 120 13.78 1.70 -1.50
C SER A 120 13.72 2.71 -2.64
N ARG A 121 14.79 2.89 -3.42
CA ARG A 121 14.80 3.79 -4.58
C ARG A 121 13.78 3.40 -5.63
N THR A 122 13.83 2.16 -6.08
CA THR A 122 12.89 1.64 -7.09
C THR A 122 11.46 1.73 -6.64
N ILE A 123 11.18 1.38 -5.37
CA ILE A 123 9.83 1.42 -4.80
C ILE A 123 9.35 2.86 -4.66
N SER A 124 10.21 3.79 -4.20
CA SER A 124 9.85 5.21 -4.07
C SER A 124 9.48 5.84 -5.41
N VAL A 125 10.26 5.55 -6.46
CA VAL A 125 9.99 6.02 -7.81
C VAL A 125 8.68 5.42 -8.33
N LEU A 126 8.47 4.11 -8.15
CA LEU A 126 7.26 3.44 -8.57
C LEU A 126 6.02 4.05 -7.90
N GLU A 127 6.10 4.30 -6.58
CA GLU A 127 5.03 4.94 -5.82
C GLU A 127 4.76 6.37 -6.32
N SER A 128 5.80 7.16 -6.57
CA SER A 128 5.64 8.53 -7.12
C SER A 128 5.02 8.53 -8.52
N ILE A 129 5.38 7.59 -9.38
CA ILE A 129 4.86 7.51 -10.74
C ILE A 129 3.36 7.15 -10.74
N GLU A 130 2.93 6.20 -9.90
CA GLU A 130 1.53 5.77 -9.91
C GLU A 130 0.61 6.61 -9.03
N ASN A 131 1.11 7.21 -7.94
CA ASN A 131 0.34 8.01 -7.00
C ASN A 131 0.36 9.50 -7.34
N GLY A 132 1.48 10.01 -7.86
CA GLY A 132 1.69 11.43 -8.18
C GLY A 132 2.27 12.25 -7.03
N LYS A 133 2.56 11.67 -5.87
CA LYS A 133 3.25 12.39 -4.78
C LYS A 133 4.71 12.66 -5.11
N SER A 134 5.32 13.62 -4.43
CA SER A 134 6.72 13.97 -4.66
C SER A 134 7.63 12.79 -4.31
N ILE A 135 8.72 12.65 -5.06
CA ILE A 135 9.74 11.62 -4.76
C ILE A 135 10.35 11.79 -3.38
N ARG A 136 10.46 13.03 -2.90
CA ARG A 136 10.94 13.35 -1.56
C ARG A 136 10.04 12.71 -0.49
N GLU A 137 8.73 12.81 -0.64
CA GLU A 137 7.76 12.26 0.30
C GLU A 137 7.78 10.73 0.28
N SER A 138 7.75 10.12 -0.90
CA SER A 138 7.85 8.65 -1.03
C SER A 138 9.16 8.13 -0.43
N ARG A 139 10.31 8.76 -0.79
CA ARG A 139 11.65 8.33 -0.39
C ARG A 139 11.92 8.52 1.10
N ASP A 140 11.55 9.67 1.66
CA ASP A 140 11.97 10.08 3.01
C ASP A 140 10.95 9.66 4.08
N ILE A 141 9.69 9.45 3.70
CA ILE A 141 8.59 9.17 4.63
C ILE A 141 7.99 7.78 4.37
N ASP A 142 7.34 7.57 3.22
CA ASP A 142 6.45 6.42 3.02
C ASP A 142 7.20 5.08 3.03
N ILE A 143 8.25 4.98 2.24
CA ILE A 143 8.99 3.72 2.11
C ILE A 143 9.77 3.38 3.39
N PRO A 144 10.48 4.33 4.04
CA PRO A 144 11.10 4.08 5.33
C PRO A 144 10.11 3.68 6.43
N LEU A 145 8.93 4.31 6.49
CA LEU A 145 7.89 3.94 7.45
C LEU A 145 7.33 2.55 7.18
N ALA A 146 7.09 2.20 5.92
CA ALA A 146 6.64 0.86 5.55
C ALA A 146 7.64 -0.22 6.03
N ALA A 147 8.95 0.01 5.84
CA ALA A 147 9.99 -0.90 6.35
C ALA A 147 9.97 -0.98 7.88
N ARG A 148 9.83 0.16 8.58
CA ARG A 148 9.75 0.21 10.06
C ARG A 148 8.56 -0.58 10.59
N HIS A 149 7.40 -0.56 9.94
CA HIS A 149 6.25 -1.38 10.34
C HIS A 149 6.56 -2.87 10.29
N PHE A 150 7.24 -3.35 9.25
CA PHE A 150 7.65 -4.74 9.19
C PHE A 150 8.70 -5.09 10.25
N TYR A 151 9.69 -4.22 10.53
CA TYR A 151 10.65 -4.41 11.62
C TYR A 151 9.96 -4.49 12.99
N TYR A 152 9.08 -3.55 13.28
CA TYR A 152 8.33 -3.50 14.55
C TYR A 152 7.51 -4.77 14.77
N HIS A 153 6.75 -5.18 13.76
CA HIS A 153 5.93 -6.38 13.86
C HIS A 153 6.74 -7.68 13.79
N ALA A 154 7.96 -7.65 13.25
CA ALA A 154 8.88 -8.78 13.35
C ALA A 154 9.33 -9.03 14.79
N GLY A 155 9.59 -7.96 15.56
CA GLY A 155 9.85 -8.05 16.99
C GLY A 155 8.63 -8.65 17.74
N TRP A 156 7.44 -8.10 17.51
CA TRP A 156 6.22 -8.60 18.12
C TRP A 156 5.92 -10.05 17.75
N ALA A 157 6.20 -10.48 16.53
CA ALA A 157 5.98 -11.86 16.12
C ALA A 157 6.74 -12.88 16.99
N GLN A 158 7.85 -12.49 17.63
CA GLN A 158 8.58 -13.35 18.56
C GLN A 158 7.94 -13.43 19.94
N LEU A 159 7.30 -12.36 20.37
CA LEU A 159 6.77 -12.20 21.74
C LEU A 159 5.29 -12.56 21.87
N LEU A 160 4.56 -12.67 20.75
CA LEU A 160 3.10 -12.83 20.78
C LEU A 160 2.60 -14.03 21.57
N ASP A 161 3.29 -15.17 21.49
CA ASP A 161 2.87 -16.39 22.17
C ASP A 161 3.08 -16.29 23.69
N GLU A 162 4.04 -15.46 24.17
CA GLU A 162 4.32 -15.22 25.58
C GLU A 162 3.44 -14.09 26.14
N GLU A 163 3.33 -12.97 25.41
CA GLU A 163 2.63 -11.77 25.87
C GLU A 163 1.09 -11.89 25.70
N PHE A 164 0.63 -12.76 24.82
CA PHE A 164 -0.77 -12.94 24.47
C PHE A 164 -1.19 -14.42 24.45
N GLU A 165 -0.87 -15.16 25.50
CA GLU A 165 -1.14 -16.61 25.63
C GLU A 165 -2.58 -17.03 25.33
N ASN A 166 -3.55 -16.16 25.68
CA ASN A 166 -4.98 -16.43 25.51
C ASN A 166 -5.54 -15.96 24.16
N TYR A 167 -4.68 -15.54 23.24
CA TYR A 167 -5.09 -15.04 21.91
C TYR A 167 -4.69 -16.03 20.82
N SER A 168 -5.50 -16.10 19.79
CA SER A 168 -5.25 -16.91 18.61
C SER A 168 -5.42 -16.10 17.34
N PRO A 169 -4.75 -16.48 16.24
CA PRO A 169 -4.97 -15.87 14.93
C PRO A 169 -6.44 -15.91 14.53
N VAL A 170 -6.94 -14.81 13.95
CA VAL A 170 -8.35 -14.75 13.50
C VAL A 170 -8.62 -15.56 12.24
N GLY A 171 -7.58 -15.89 11.47
CA GLY A 171 -7.68 -16.68 10.26
C GLY A 171 -7.32 -15.91 8.98
N ILE A 172 -8.24 -15.86 8.01
CA ILE A 172 -8.04 -15.13 6.75
C ILE A 172 -8.48 -13.68 6.92
N CYS A 173 -7.57 -12.73 6.64
CA CYS A 173 -7.82 -11.30 6.70
C CYS A 173 -7.97 -10.71 5.29
N GLY A 174 -9.15 -10.20 4.95
CA GLY A 174 -9.38 -9.35 3.79
C GLY A 174 -8.98 -7.91 4.09
N GLN A 175 -8.12 -7.33 3.28
CA GLN A 175 -7.57 -5.99 3.49
C GLN A 175 -7.77 -5.14 2.24
N ILE A 176 -8.36 -3.96 2.41
CA ILE A 176 -8.63 -3.00 1.33
C ILE A 176 -7.94 -1.70 1.71
N ILE A 177 -7.06 -1.21 0.85
CA ILE A 177 -6.24 -0.03 1.10
C ILE A 177 -6.54 1.09 0.11
N PRO A 178 -6.37 2.37 0.53
CA PRO A 178 -6.58 3.54 -0.31
C PRO A 178 -5.39 3.81 -1.23
N TRP A 179 -5.55 4.83 -2.07
CA TRP A 179 -4.56 5.24 -3.06
C TRP A 179 -3.50 6.23 -2.52
N ASN A 180 -3.77 6.95 -1.43
CA ASN A 180 -2.93 8.07 -0.98
C ASN A 180 -1.61 7.66 -0.31
N PHE A 181 -1.54 6.48 0.31
CA PHE A 181 -0.32 5.90 0.90
C PHE A 181 -0.23 4.42 0.55
N PRO A 182 0.07 4.06 -0.71
CA PRO A 182 -0.06 2.68 -1.20
C PRO A 182 0.72 1.66 -0.38
N LEU A 183 2.05 1.77 -0.33
CA LEU A 183 2.88 0.80 0.39
C LEU A 183 2.76 0.95 1.91
N LEU A 184 2.63 2.16 2.41
CA LEU A 184 2.52 2.39 3.86
C LEU A 184 1.24 1.78 4.42
N MET A 185 0.08 1.97 3.77
CA MET A 185 -1.19 1.37 4.20
C MET A 185 -1.21 -0.15 4.03
N LEU A 186 -0.51 -0.67 3.01
CA LEU A 186 -0.24 -2.10 2.90
C LEU A 186 0.52 -2.60 4.13
N ALA A 187 1.63 -1.97 4.49
CA ALA A 187 2.46 -2.36 5.63
C ALA A 187 1.68 -2.31 6.94
N TRP A 188 0.87 -1.26 7.17
CA TRP A 188 0.03 -1.11 8.36
C TRP A 188 -0.98 -2.25 8.56
N LYS A 189 -1.40 -2.89 7.48
CA LYS A 189 -2.38 -3.97 7.54
C LYS A 189 -1.75 -5.35 7.44
N VAL A 190 -0.81 -5.52 6.52
CA VAL A 190 -0.17 -6.83 6.25
C VAL A 190 0.76 -7.22 7.38
N ALA A 191 1.64 -6.31 7.85
CA ALA A 191 2.64 -6.64 8.85
C ALA A 191 2.03 -7.17 10.16
N PRO A 192 1.08 -6.48 10.83
CA PRO A 192 0.44 -7.01 12.03
C PRO A 192 -0.35 -8.30 11.77
N ALA A 193 -1.01 -8.43 10.62
CA ALA A 193 -1.80 -9.61 10.32
C ALA A 193 -0.93 -10.86 10.22
N ILE A 194 0.18 -10.82 9.46
CA ILE A 194 1.06 -11.98 9.33
C ILE A 194 1.90 -12.23 10.59
N ALA A 195 2.30 -11.18 11.32
CA ALA A 195 2.95 -11.32 12.63
C ALA A 195 2.08 -12.14 13.59
N ALA A 196 0.79 -11.82 13.66
CA ALA A 196 -0.18 -12.54 14.49
C ALA A 196 -0.62 -13.90 13.92
N GLY A 197 0.09 -14.45 12.94
CA GLY A 197 -0.16 -15.81 12.42
C GLY A 197 -1.32 -15.93 11.44
N ASN A 198 -1.83 -14.83 10.87
CA ASN A 198 -2.92 -14.84 9.89
C ASN A 198 -2.41 -14.93 8.46
N SER A 199 -3.28 -15.29 7.52
CA SER A 199 -3.07 -15.08 6.08
C SER A 199 -3.87 -13.88 5.57
N VAL A 200 -3.43 -13.31 4.46
CA VAL A 200 -3.94 -12.04 3.94
C VAL A 200 -4.37 -12.15 2.48
N ILE A 201 -5.50 -11.53 2.18
CA ILE A 201 -5.92 -11.19 0.82
C ILE A 201 -6.01 -9.67 0.76
N LEU A 202 -5.08 -9.04 0.04
CA LEU A 202 -4.99 -7.59 -0.10
C LEU A 202 -5.62 -7.15 -1.43
N LYS A 203 -6.49 -6.14 -1.38
CA LYS A 203 -6.95 -5.39 -2.54
C LYS A 203 -6.44 -3.96 -2.47
N PRO A 204 -5.43 -3.58 -3.26
CA PRO A 204 -5.01 -2.20 -3.39
C PRO A 204 -6.07 -1.36 -4.12
N ALA A 205 -5.99 -0.04 -4.01
CA ALA A 205 -6.78 0.85 -4.86
C ALA A 205 -6.42 0.63 -6.33
N GLU A 206 -7.39 0.74 -7.21
CA GLU A 206 -7.20 0.52 -8.66
C GLU A 206 -6.20 1.51 -9.27
N GLN A 207 -6.09 2.72 -8.70
CA GLN A 207 -5.16 3.75 -9.16
C GLN A 207 -3.70 3.42 -8.82
N THR A 208 -3.46 2.67 -7.73
CA THR A 208 -2.14 2.45 -7.15
C THR A 208 -1.91 0.98 -6.80
N SER A 209 -1.89 0.14 -7.83
CA SER A 209 -1.72 -1.32 -7.67
C SER A 209 -0.27 -1.80 -7.81
N LEU A 210 0.61 -1.03 -8.45
CA LEU A 210 1.95 -1.49 -8.82
C LEU A 210 2.86 -1.71 -7.62
N THR A 211 2.84 -0.80 -6.64
CA THR A 211 3.63 -0.97 -5.39
C THR A 211 3.20 -2.22 -4.62
N ALA A 212 1.90 -2.56 -4.61
CA ALA A 212 1.42 -3.81 -3.99
C ALA A 212 1.87 -5.06 -4.75
N LEU A 213 1.95 -4.99 -6.08
CA LEU A 213 2.46 -6.08 -6.92
C LEU A 213 3.98 -6.22 -6.80
N TYR A 214 4.71 -5.12 -6.65
CA TYR A 214 6.14 -5.15 -6.35
C TYR A 214 6.42 -5.78 -4.97
N PHE A 215 5.63 -5.42 -3.97
CA PHE A 215 5.67 -6.07 -2.66
C PHE A 215 5.40 -7.58 -2.75
N ALA A 216 4.45 -8.00 -3.56
CA ALA A 216 4.18 -9.41 -3.79
C ALA A 216 5.39 -10.15 -4.41
N GLU A 217 6.13 -9.47 -5.28
CA GLU A 217 7.39 -10.01 -5.82
C GLU A 217 8.46 -10.17 -4.74
N ILE A 218 8.57 -9.20 -3.82
CA ILE A 218 9.45 -9.33 -2.64
C ILE A 218 9.05 -10.57 -1.83
N CYS A 219 7.75 -10.75 -1.54
CA CYS A 219 7.27 -11.94 -0.84
C CYS A 219 7.66 -13.26 -1.55
N LYS A 220 7.58 -13.28 -2.89
CA LYS A 220 8.02 -14.43 -3.69
C LYS A 220 9.53 -14.66 -3.59
N ARG A 221 10.34 -13.61 -3.71
CA ARG A 221 11.82 -13.68 -3.66
C ARG A 221 12.35 -14.19 -2.33
N ILE A 222 11.72 -13.82 -1.22
CA ILE A 222 12.12 -14.30 0.11
C ILE A 222 11.59 -15.70 0.43
N GLY A 223 10.83 -16.32 -0.47
CA GLY A 223 10.24 -17.64 -0.25
C GLY A 223 9.15 -17.65 0.82
N LEU A 224 8.38 -16.56 0.96
CA LEU A 224 7.23 -16.55 1.88
C LEU A 224 6.29 -17.71 1.55
N PRO A 225 5.83 -18.52 2.53
CA PRO A 225 4.98 -19.67 2.24
C PRO A 225 3.77 -19.29 1.38
N ALA A 226 3.58 -20.04 0.30
CA ALA A 226 2.56 -19.74 -0.70
C ALA A 226 1.17 -19.64 -0.08
N GLY A 227 0.47 -18.53 -0.34
CA GLY A 227 -0.86 -18.25 0.16
C GLY A 227 -0.91 -17.43 1.46
N VAL A 228 0.22 -17.18 2.16
CA VAL A 228 0.24 -16.30 3.34
C VAL A 228 -0.14 -14.87 2.96
N VAL A 229 0.38 -14.37 1.85
CA VAL A 229 0.00 -13.10 1.25
C VAL A 229 -0.52 -13.36 -0.16
N ASN A 230 -1.69 -12.80 -0.45
CA ASN A 230 -2.29 -12.79 -1.78
C ASN A 230 -2.68 -11.36 -2.12
N VAL A 231 -2.47 -10.93 -3.36
CA VAL A 231 -2.84 -9.60 -3.85
C VAL A 231 -3.79 -9.76 -5.04
N VAL A 232 -5.03 -9.29 -4.87
CA VAL A 232 -6.04 -9.30 -5.93
C VAL A 232 -6.37 -7.85 -6.28
N THR A 233 -5.94 -7.44 -7.47
CA THR A 233 -6.16 -6.10 -8.01
C THR A 233 -7.56 -5.95 -8.58
N GLY A 234 -8.08 -4.73 -8.63
CA GLY A 234 -9.41 -4.42 -9.17
C GLY A 234 -10.08 -3.28 -8.43
N ASP A 235 -11.26 -2.93 -8.90
CA ASP A 235 -12.09 -1.82 -8.41
C ASP A 235 -12.95 -2.18 -7.17
N GLY A 236 -14.00 -1.38 -6.94
CA GLY A 236 -14.94 -1.60 -5.84
C GLY A 236 -15.73 -2.92 -5.95
N VAL A 237 -15.96 -3.42 -7.17
CA VAL A 237 -16.66 -4.71 -7.38
C VAL A 237 -15.80 -5.85 -6.84
N THR A 238 -14.50 -5.83 -7.11
CA THR A 238 -13.54 -6.81 -6.54
C THR A 238 -13.54 -6.74 -5.01
N GLY A 239 -13.57 -5.51 -4.44
CA GLY A 239 -13.68 -5.31 -2.99
C GLY A 239 -14.96 -5.91 -2.41
N SER A 240 -16.11 -5.69 -3.07
CA SER A 240 -17.39 -6.27 -2.69
C SER A 240 -17.36 -7.80 -2.73
N HIS A 241 -16.78 -8.40 -3.76
CA HIS A 241 -16.60 -9.84 -3.81
C HIS A 241 -15.80 -10.38 -2.63
N MET A 242 -14.76 -9.66 -2.18
CA MET A 242 -13.94 -10.04 -1.02
C MET A 242 -14.75 -9.94 0.28
N VAL A 243 -15.45 -8.84 0.52
CA VAL A 243 -16.21 -8.60 1.75
C VAL A 243 -17.29 -9.67 1.96
N ASN A 244 -17.88 -10.17 0.87
CA ASN A 244 -18.94 -11.17 0.88
C ASN A 244 -18.46 -12.63 1.07
N GLN A 245 -17.10 -12.90 1.06
CA GLN A 245 -16.63 -14.29 1.26
C GLN A 245 -16.78 -14.71 2.72
N LYS A 246 -17.50 -15.80 2.96
CA LYS A 246 -17.80 -16.30 4.31
C LYS A 246 -16.55 -16.71 5.09
N GLU A 247 -15.55 -17.24 4.40
CA GLU A 247 -14.30 -17.74 4.96
C GLU A 247 -13.33 -16.65 5.41
N ILE A 248 -13.55 -15.40 5.00
CA ILE A 248 -12.76 -14.27 5.48
C ILE A 248 -13.28 -13.89 6.87
N SER A 249 -12.42 -14.03 7.87
CA SER A 249 -12.77 -13.83 9.29
C SER A 249 -12.70 -12.36 9.73
N LYS A 250 -11.89 -11.55 9.03
CA LYS A 250 -11.70 -10.12 9.33
C LYS A 250 -11.63 -9.30 8.05
N ILE A 251 -12.30 -8.16 8.05
CA ILE A 251 -12.11 -7.11 7.02
C ILE A 251 -11.44 -5.91 7.68
N ALA A 252 -10.34 -5.45 7.08
CA ALA A 252 -9.67 -4.21 7.44
C ALA A 252 -9.70 -3.26 6.22
N PHE A 253 -10.42 -2.17 6.36
CA PHE A 253 -10.65 -1.18 5.30
C PHE A 253 -10.12 0.18 5.71
N THR A 254 -9.43 0.86 4.79
CA THR A 254 -9.14 2.29 4.88
C THR A 254 -9.63 2.94 3.59
N GLY A 255 -10.45 3.99 3.70
CA GLY A 255 -11.01 4.68 2.55
C GLY A 255 -12.17 5.61 2.90
N SER A 256 -13.11 5.80 1.97
CA SER A 256 -14.22 6.73 2.18
C SER A 256 -15.23 6.24 3.22
N THR A 257 -15.89 7.20 3.86
CA THR A 257 -16.93 6.93 4.86
C THR A 257 -18.11 6.17 4.27
N GLU A 258 -18.48 6.48 3.01
CA GLU A 258 -19.58 5.83 2.29
C GLU A 258 -19.33 4.34 2.11
N VAL A 259 -18.16 3.98 1.59
CA VAL A 259 -17.76 2.58 1.40
C VAL A 259 -17.61 1.86 2.75
N GLY A 260 -17.08 2.54 3.78
CA GLY A 260 -17.01 1.98 5.13
C GLY A 260 -18.38 1.65 5.72
N LYS A 261 -19.39 2.51 5.51
CA LYS A 261 -20.78 2.25 5.90
C LYS A 261 -21.37 1.06 5.16
N GLU A 262 -21.09 0.93 3.88
CA GLU A 262 -21.53 -0.21 3.06
C GLU A 262 -20.92 -1.52 3.55
N ILE A 263 -19.60 -1.55 3.77
CA ILE A 263 -18.90 -2.72 4.33
C ILE A 263 -19.51 -3.11 5.68
N LYS A 264 -19.77 -2.13 6.55
CA LYS A 264 -20.40 -2.38 7.86
C LYS A 264 -21.78 -3.03 7.70
N LYS A 265 -22.60 -2.58 6.74
CA LYS A 265 -23.92 -3.18 6.45
C LYS A 265 -23.77 -4.62 5.95
N ILE A 266 -22.86 -4.89 5.02
CA ILE A 266 -22.64 -6.23 4.45
C ILE A 266 -22.14 -7.21 5.51
N THR A 267 -21.30 -6.74 6.43
CA THR A 267 -20.70 -7.59 7.48
C THR A 267 -21.54 -7.72 8.73
N ALA A 268 -22.63 -6.97 8.87
CA ALA A 268 -23.52 -7.04 10.03
C ALA A 268 -24.08 -8.46 10.20
N GLY A 269 -24.00 -9.00 11.43
CA GLY A 269 -24.48 -10.35 11.76
C GLY A 269 -23.64 -11.50 11.19
N SER A 270 -22.58 -11.24 10.43
CA SER A 270 -21.75 -12.28 9.81
C SER A 270 -20.70 -12.91 10.73
N GLY A 271 -20.49 -12.36 11.91
CA GLY A 271 -19.40 -12.76 12.83
C GLY A 271 -18.00 -12.27 12.40
N LYS A 272 -17.87 -11.60 11.27
CA LYS A 272 -16.59 -11.04 10.82
C LYS A 272 -16.11 -9.92 11.75
N LYS A 273 -14.82 -9.95 12.09
CA LYS A 273 -14.18 -8.80 12.74
C LYS A 273 -14.00 -7.67 11.73
N LEU A 274 -14.22 -6.43 12.15
CA LEU A 274 -14.17 -5.26 11.27
C LEU A 274 -13.27 -4.17 11.86
N THR A 275 -12.37 -3.65 11.05
CA THR A 275 -11.60 -2.41 11.31
C THR A 275 -11.86 -1.46 10.17
N LEU A 276 -12.31 -0.25 10.48
CA LEU A 276 -12.61 0.81 9.52
C LEU A 276 -11.82 2.05 9.88
N GLU A 277 -10.95 2.48 8.97
CA GLU A 277 -10.26 3.76 9.01
C GLU A 277 -10.83 4.65 7.90
N LEU A 278 -11.54 5.68 8.30
CA LEU A 278 -12.41 6.45 7.40
C LEU A 278 -11.98 7.91 7.31
N GLY A 279 -12.54 8.62 6.35
CA GLY A 279 -12.31 10.05 6.17
C GLY A 279 -12.89 10.89 7.31
N GLY A 280 -12.34 12.07 7.47
CA GLY A 280 -12.78 13.08 8.42
C GLY A 280 -12.31 14.47 8.01
N LYS A 281 -12.79 15.48 8.74
CA LYS A 281 -12.37 16.89 8.65
C LYS A 281 -12.18 17.41 10.07
N SER A 282 -11.04 17.01 10.67
CA SER A 282 -10.67 17.50 12.01
C SER A 282 -10.35 18.99 11.97
N PRO A 283 -10.73 19.78 12.99
CA PRO A 283 -10.35 21.19 13.06
C PRO A 283 -8.83 21.30 13.33
N PHE A 284 -8.18 22.26 12.67
CA PHE A 284 -6.85 22.72 13.00
C PHE A 284 -7.00 24.09 13.66
N ILE A 285 -6.76 24.18 14.97
CA ILE A 285 -7.01 25.36 15.77
C ILE A 285 -5.68 25.97 16.20
N VAL A 286 -5.42 27.21 15.78
CA VAL A 286 -4.24 27.99 16.15
C VAL A 286 -4.70 29.11 17.07
N PHE A 287 -4.24 29.10 18.33
CA PHE A 287 -4.51 30.17 19.28
C PHE A 287 -3.58 31.35 19.03
N ASP A 288 -3.92 32.53 19.60
CA ASP A 288 -3.21 33.78 19.39
C ASP A 288 -1.79 33.81 19.99
N ASP A 289 -1.51 32.95 20.95
CA ASP A 289 -0.20 32.77 21.59
C ASP A 289 0.64 31.64 20.93
N ALA A 290 0.15 31.02 19.84
CA ALA A 290 0.91 29.99 19.17
C ALA A 290 2.07 30.55 18.34
N ASP A 291 3.14 29.76 18.22
CA ASP A 291 4.19 30.01 17.25
C ASP A 291 3.67 29.75 15.82
N LEU A 292 3.49 30.83 15.05
CA LEU A 292 2.92 30.76 13.71
C LEU A 292 3.79 29.99 12.72
N ASP A 293 5.13 30.10 12.84
CA ASP A 293 6.04 29.40 11.93
C ASP A 293 5.93 27.88 12.14
N SER A 294 5.92 27.42 13.39
CA SER A 294 5.67 26.00 13.72
C SER A 294 4.24 25.53 13.38
N ALA A 295 3.27 26.43 13.36
CA ALA A 295 1.90 26.09 12.99
C ALA A 295 1.70 25.95 11.47
N VAL A 296 2.59 26.52 10.65
CA VAL A 296 2.57 26.46 9.19
C VAL A 296 3.37 25.28 8.64
N GLU A 297 4.43 24.86 9.32
CA GLU A 297 5.21 23.68 8.97
C GLU A 297 4.43 22.36 9.21
#